data_28a2b7646aa931ba86fccf831d9b0d2a
#
_entry.id   28a2b7646aa931ba86fccf831d9b0d2a
#
_cell.length_a   1.000
_cell.length_b   1.000
_cell.length_c   1.000
_cell.angle_alpha   90.00
_cell.angle_beta   90.00
_cell.angle_gamma   90.00
#
_symmetry.space_group_name_H-M   'P 1'
#
loop_
_entity.id
_entity.type
_entity.pdbx_description
1 polymer ?
#
loop_
_entity_poly.entity_id
_entity_poly.type
_entity_poly.pdbx_seq_one_letter_code
_entity_poly.pdbx_strand_id
1 'polypeptide(L)'
;EMEGCDWSSDVCSSDLDLIFHKGKTADTYNIGGFNEWKNIDIIKVVIKTVDRLLGRAEGEDMNLITYVTDRKGHDMRYAIDSRKLQRELGWEPSLQFEEGIEKTVRWYLDNQAWMDNVTSGGYQKYYDEMYKNR
;
A
#
# COMPACT_ATOMS: atom_id res chain seq x y z
N GLU A 1 -8.72 18.17 8.76
CA GLU A 1 -8.67 16.95 9.58
C GLU A 1 -9.01 15.77 8.67
N MET A 2 -8.03 14.94 8.36
CA MET A 2 -8.25 13.72 7.56
C MET A 2 -8.63 12.58 8.50
N GLU A 3 -9.88 12.52 8.88
CA GLU A 3 -10.46 11.41 9.64
C GLU A 3 -10.84 10.25 8.73
N GLY A 4 -9.94 9.63 8.02
CA GLY A 4 -10.38 8.54 7.16
C GLY A 4 -9.31 7.66 6.56
N CYS A 5 -8.05 7.95 6.79
CA CYS A 5 -6.94 7.13 6.25
C CYS A 5 -6.19 6.39 7.36
N ASP A 6 -6.94 5.80 8.28
CA ASP A 6 -6.42 5.30 9.55
C ASP A 6 -5.47 4.12 9.46
N TRP A 7 -5.56 3.27 8.44
CA TRP A 7 -4.78 2.05 8.46
C TRP A 7 -3.28 2.25 8.24
N SER A 8 -2.85 3.25 7.46
CA SER A 8 -1.44 3.49 7.21
C SER A 8 -0.80 4.39 8.27
N SER A 9 -1.55 5.34 8.82
CA SER A 9 -1.06 6.22 9.88
C SER A 9 -1.03 5.54 11.24
N ASP A 10 -2.03 4.75 11.58
CA ASP A 10 -2.07 4.04 12.86
C ASP A 10 -1.02 2.95 12.97
N VAL A 11 -0.75 2.22 11.89
CA VAL A 11 0.33 1.22 11.86
C VAL A 11 1.69 1.90 12.03
N CYS A 12 1.99 2.96 11.28
CA CYS A 12 3.27 3.66 11.37
C CYS A 12 3.43 4.45 12.67
N SER A 13 2.38 5.03 13.23
CA SER A 13 2.49 5.78 14.48
C SER A 13 2.65 4.88 15.70
N SER A 14 1.92 3.78 15.77
CA SER A 14 1.98 2.86 16.90
C SER A 14 3.32 2.13 17.04
N ASP A 15 3.92 1.71 15.93
CA ASP A 15 5.22 1.04 15.93
C ASP A 15 6.38 2.00 16.21
N LEU A 16 6.35 3.21 15.65
CA LEU A 16 7.34 4.25 15.94
C LEU A 16 7.26 4.71 17.39
N ASP A 17 6.08 4.93 17.94
CA ASP A 17 5.85 5.26 19.34
C ASP A 17 6.40 4.14 20.26
N LEU A 18 6.08 2.89 19.94
CA LEU A 18 6.56 1.73 20.68
C LEU A 18 8.09 1.64 20.67
N ILE A 19 8.72 1.82 19.50
CA ILE A 19 10.19 1.79 19.37
C ILE A 19 10.81 2.97 20.13
N PHE A 20 10.22 4.16 20.04
CA PHE A 20 10.71 5.34 20.75
C PHE A 20 10.71 5.16 22.27
N HIS A 21 9.64 4.59 22.82
CA HIS A 21 9.50 4.42 24.27
C HIS A 21 10.12 3.16 24.85
N LYS A 22 10.21 2.07 24.07
CA LYS A 22 10.64 0.75 24.57
C LYS A 22 11.79 0.14 23.80
N GLY A 23 12.18 0.70 22.68
CA GLY A 23 13.31 0.22 21.89
C GLY A 23 14.65 0.42 22.60
N LYS A 24 15.62 -0.41 22.27
CA LYS A 24 16.99 -0.24 22.77
C LYS A 24 17.66 0.94 22.07
N THR A 25 18.31 1.80 22.84
CA THR A 25 19.08 2.93 22.31
C THR A 25 20.18 2.45 21.36
N ALA A 26 20.34 3.13 20.24
CA ALA A 26 21.29 2.82 19.17
C ALA A 26 21.10 1.43 18.51
N ASP A 27 19.88 0.88 18.55
CA ASP A 27 19.53 -0.36 17.87
C ASP A 27 18.63 -0.08 16.66
N THR A 28 18.48 -1.05 15.77
CA THR A 28 17.69 -0.95 14.54
C THR A 28 16.54 -1.97 14.56
N TYR A 29 15.35 -1.51 14.19
CA TYR A 29 14.16 -2.32 14.05
C TYR A 29 13.60 -2.22 12.63
N ASN A 30 13.34 -3.36 12.01
CA ASN A 30 12.59 -3.40 10.75
C ASN A 30 11.10 -3.47 11.07
N ILE A 31 10.32 -2.67 10.34
CA ILE A 31 8.86 -2.62 10.47
C ILE A 31 8.27 -3.20 9.19
N GLY A 32 7.38 -4.20 9.32
CA GLY A 32 6.73 -4.83 8.18
C GLY A 32 5.60 -5.75 8.62
N GLY A 33 4.58 -5.87 7.79
CA GLY A 33 3.33 -6.58 8.10
C GLY A 33 3.36 -8.09 7.87
N PHE A 34 4.52 -8.74 7.75
CA PHE A 34 4.67 -10.17 7.42
C PHE A 34 4.01 -10.58 6.09
N ASN A 35 3.80 -9.62 5.20
CA ASN A 35 3.16 -9.82 3.91
C ASN A 35 4.21 -9.79 2.80
N GLU A 36 4.30 -10.86 2.04
CA GLU A 36 5.16 -10.95 0.86
C GLU A 36 4.29 -11.16 -0.38
N TRP A 37 4.11 -10.11 -1.16
CA TRP A 37 3.28 -10.14 -2.36
C TRP A 37 4.09 -9.81 -3.61
N LYS A 38 3.78 -10.50 -4.71
CA LYS A 38 4.23 -10.06 -6.03
C LYS A 38 3.34 -8.92 -6.52
N ASN A 39 3.90 -7.96 -7.25
CA ASN A 39 3.14 -6.83 -7.78
C ASN A 39 1.88 -7.26 -8.53
N ILE A 40 1.98 -8.30 -9.36
CA ILE A 40 0.82 -8.81 -10.12
C ILE A 40 -0.28 -9.35 -9.21
N ASP A 41 0.06 -9.96 -8.08
CA ASP A 41 -0.93 -10.50 -7.14
C ASP A 41 -1.61 -9.37 -6.36
N ILE A 42 -0.86 -8.31 -5.98
CA ILE A 42 -1.44 -7.08 -5.41
C ILE A 42 -2.44 -6.46 -6.39
N ILE A 43 -2.05 -6.28 -7.67
CA ILE A 43 -2.93 -5.71 -8.69
C ILE A 43 -4.23 -6.51 -8.81
N LYS A 44 -4.15 -7.84 -8.82
CA LYS A 44 -5.34 -8.71 -8.88
C LYS A 44 -6.24 -8.54 -7.65
N VAL A 45 -5.64 -8.43 -6.46
CA VAL A 45 -6.42 -8.18 -5.23
C VAL A 45 -7.12 -6.82 -5.31
N VAL A 46 -6.44 -5.78 -5.75
CA VAL A 46 -7.02 -4.45 -5.92
C VAL A 46 -8.19 -4.50 -6.92
N ILE A 47 -8.00 -5.09 -8.12
CA ILE A 47 -9.05 -5.21 -9.14
C ILE A 47 -10.28 -5.91 -8.57
N LYS A 48 -10.11 -7.08 -7.97
CA LYS A 48 -11.21 -7.84 -7.37
C LYS A 48 -11.94 -7.05 -6.28
N THR A 49 -11.20 -6.30 -5.48
CA THR A 49 -11.78 -5.47 -4.43
C THR A 49 -12.59 -4.32 -5.01
N VAL A 50 -12.08 -3.64 -6.04
CA VAL A 50 -12.79 -2.57 -6.76
C VAL A 50 -14.07 -3.11 -7.40
N ASP A 51 -13.97 -4.21 -8.17
CA ASP A 51 -15.11 -4.84 -8.83
C ASP A 51 -16.23 -5.16 -7.82
N ARG A 52 -15.85 -5.81 -6.72
CA ARG A 52 -16.80 -6.16 -5.65
C ARG A 52 -17.46 -4.94 -5.03
N LEU A 53 -16.69 -3.89 -4.71
CA LEU A 53 -17.22 -2.67 -4.10
C LEU A 53 -18.11 -1.86 -5.05
N LEU A 54 -17.89 -1.97 -6.37
CA LEU A 54 -18.73 -1.35 -7.41
C LEU A 54 -19.90 -2.25 -7.85
N GLY A 55 -20.08 -3.43 -7.24
CA GLY A 55 -21.15 -4.37 -7.57
C GLY A 55 -20.97 -5.07 -8.92
N ARG A 56 -19.75 -5.16 -9.43
CA ARG A 56 -19.37 -5.90 -10.63
C ARG A 56 -19.03 -7.35 -10.35
N ALA A 57 -18.91 -8.17 -11.39
CA ALA A 57 -18.39 -9.53 -11.23
C ALA A 57 -16.91 -9.49 -10.83
N GLU A 58 -16.54 -10.23 -9.80
CA GLU A 58 -15.16 -10.24 -9.28
C GLU A 58 -14.16 -10.67 -10.36
N GLY A 59 -13.22 -9.81 -10.70
CA GLY A 59 -12.21 -10.02 -11.73
C GLY A 59 -12.67 -9.59 -13.13
N GLU A 60 -13.78 -8.91 -13.28
CA GLU A 60 -14.27 -8.38 -14.56
C GLU A 60 -13.25 -7.48 -15.23
N ASP A 61 -12.57 -6.63 -14.45
CA ASP A 61 -11.57 -5.68 -14.92
C ASP A 61 -10.14 -6.24 -15.05
N MET A 62 -9.95 -7.58 -14.93
CA MET A 62 -8.63 -8.22 -15.13
C MET A 62 -8.05 -8.00 -16.54
N ASN A 63 -8.89 -7.75 -17.54
CA ASN A 63 -8.52 -7.43 -18.91
C ASN A 63 -7.81 -6.06 -19.06
N LEU A 64 -7.89 -5.20 -18.04
CA LEU A 64 -7.19 -3.92 -18.00
C LEU A 64 -5.69 -4.07 -17.71
N ILE A 65 -5.23 -5.25 -17.27
CA ILE A 65 -3.82 -5.50 -16.99
C ILE A 65 -3.03 -5.47 -18.29
N THR A 66 -2.11 -4.51 -18.40
CA THR A 66 -1.18 -4.40 -19.53
C THR A 66 0.25 -4.60 -19.06
N TYR A 67 0.94 -5.53 -19.69
CA TYR A 67 2.36 -5.79 -19.40
C TYR A 67 3.24 -4.84 -20.19
N VAL A 68 4.18 -4.22 -19.52
CA VAL A 68 5.17 -3.32 -20.11
C VAL A 68 6.59 -3.82 -19.82
N THR A 69 7.58 -3.31 -20.57
CA THR A 69 8.98 -3.61 -20.27
C THR A 69 9.35 -3.05 -18.91
N ASP A 70 9.83 -3.92 -18.03
CA ASP A 70 10.21 -3.53 -16.69
C ASP A 70 11.51 -2.70 -16.67
N ARG A 71 11.65 -1.85 -15.65
CA ARG A 71 12.89 -1.10 -15.45
C ARG A 71 14.01 -2.02 -14.97
N LYS A 72 15.24 -1.73 -15.39
CA LYS A 72 16.42 -2.49 -14.95
C LYS A 72 16.63 -2.34 -13.44
N GLY A 73 16.85 -3.46 -12.74
CA GLY A 73 17.07 -3.47 -11.29
C GLY A 73 15.81 -3.28 -10.44
N HIS A 74 14.62 -3.52 -11.02
CA HIS A 74 13.38 -3.51 -10.27
C HIS A 74 13.25 -4.74 -9.38
N ASP A 75 12.92 -4.55 -8.11
CA ASP A 75 12.70 -5.64 -7.19
C ASP A 75 11.44 -6.42 -7.55
N MET A 76 11.55 -7.74 -7.61
CA MET A 76 10.39 -8.61 -7.90
C MET A 76 9.38 -8.65 -6.75
N ARG A 77 9.83 -8.40 -5.53
CA ARG A 77 9.02 -8.36 -4.30
C ARG A 77 9.74 -7.61 -3.20
N TYR A 78 8.99 -7.09 -2.28
CA TYR A 78 9.50 -6.53 -1.04
C TYR A 78 9.21 -7.51 0.10
N ALA A 79 10.22 -7.85 0.87
CA ALA A 79 10.11 -8.72 2.03
C ALA A 79 10.88 -8.09 3.19
N ILE A 80 10.18 -7.80 4.27
CA ILE A 80 10.76 -7.18 5.47
C ILE A 80 10.56 -8.13 6.64
N ASP A 81 11.65 -8.47 7.31
CA ASP A 81 11.63 -9.30 8.52
C ASP A 81 11.47 -8.42 9.76
N SER A 82 10.27 -8.37 10.32
CA SER A 82 9.94 -7.64 11.54
C SER A 82 9.91 -8.51 12.81
N ARG A 83 10.36 -9.77 12.74
CA ARG A 83 10.35 -10.70 13.90
C ARG A 83 11.15 -10.20 15.11
N LYS A 84 12.18 -9.37 14.89
CA LYS A 84 12.90 -8.75 16.01
C LYS A 84 12.00 -7.80 16.80
N LEU A 85 11.26 -6.93 16.09
CA LEU A 85 10.32 -6.00 16.68
C LEU A 85 9.22 -6.74 17.46
N GLN A 86 8.66 -7.79 16.88
CA GLN A 86 7.67 -8.63 17.53
C GLN A 86 8.22 -9.30 18.80
N ARG A 87 9.38 -9.94 18.70
CA ARG A 87 9.97 -10.67 19.82
C ARG A 87 10.40 -9.77 20.97
N GLU A 88 10.98 -8.60 20.67
CA GLU A 88 11.57 -7.73 21.68
C GLU A 88 10.58 -6.72 22.25
N LEU A 89 9.64 -6.24 21.46
CA LEU A 89 8.70 -5.20 21.86
C LEU A 89 7.24 -5.65 21.89
N GLY A 90 6.96 -6.89 21.45
CA GLY A 90 5.59 -7.43 21.42
C GLY A 90 4.69 -6.77 20.37
N TRP A 91 5.28 -6.13 19.35
CA TRP A 91 4.50 -5.48 18.30
C TRP A 91 3.92 -6.50 17.31
N GLU A 92 2.67 -6.28 16.92
CA GLU A 92 2.01 -7.02 15.85
C GLU A 92 1.25 -6.05 14.94
N PRO A 93 1.19 -6.34 13.62
CA PRO A 93 0.42 -5.51 12.71
C PRO A 93 -1.06 -5.57 13.07
N SER A 94 -1.69 -4.40 13.19
CA SER A 94 -3.12 -4.28 13.56
C SER A 94 -4.07 -4.70 12.46
N LEU A 95 -3.63 -4.70 11.19
CA LEU A 95 -4.41 -5.05 10.03
C LEU A 95 -3.66 -6.02 9.11
N GLN A 96 -4.38 -6.98 8.55
CA GLN A 96 -3.89 -7.80 7.46
C GLN A 96 -4.02 -7.06 6.13
N PHE A 97 -3.22 -7.48 5.13
CA PHE A 97 -3.12 -6.80 3.84
C PHE A 97 -4.48 -6.67 3.13
N GLU A 98 -5.26 -7.75 3.08
CA GLU A 98 -6.55 -7.79 2.37
C GLU A 98 -7.57 -6.83 3.00
N GLU A 99 -7.60 -6.76 4.33
CA GLU A 99 -8.49 -5.83 5.04
C GLU A 99 -8.04 -4.38 4.84
N GLY A 100 -6.73 -4.13 4.90
CA GLY A 100 -6.15 -2.81 4.67
C GLY A 100 -6.42 -2.31 3.25
N ILE A 101 -6.25 -3.17 2.23
CA ILE A 101 -6.54 -2.83 0.84
C ILE A 101 -8.02 -2.50 0.64
N GLU A 102 -8.94 -3.25 1.26
CA GLU A 102 -10.37 -2.93 1.15
C GLU A 102 -10.69 -1.54 1.71
N LYS A 103 -10.18 -1.21 2.90
CA LYS A 103 -10.36 0.12 3.49
C LYS A 103 -9.79 1.22 2.60
N THR A 104 -8.60 1.00 2.05
CA THR A 104 -7.94 1.94 1.14
C THR A 104 -8.76 2.16 -0.14
N VAL A 105 -9.18 1.10 -0.80
CA VAL A 105 -10.00 1.21 -2.03
C VAL A 105 -11.31 1.92 -1.73
N ARG A 106 -11.99 1.58 -0.64
CA ARG A 106 -13.22 2.24 -0.21
C ARG A 106 -13.01 3.74 -0.02
N TRP A 107 -11.93 4.12 0.66
CA TRP A 107 -11.60 5.52 0.86
C TRP A 107 -11.42 6.26 -0.47
N TYR A 108 -10.71 5.68 -1.45
CA TYR A 108 -10.54 6.28 -2.78
C TYR A 108 -11.88 6.42 -3.52
N LEU A 109 -12.76 5.44 -3.43
CA LEU A 109 -14.08 5.50 -4.05
C LEU A 109 -14.96 6.59 -3.42
N ASP A 110 -14.85 6.78 -2.10
CA ASP A 110 -15.62 7.78 -1.36
C ASP A 110 -15.04 9.21 -1.50
N ASN A 111 -13.77 9.35 -1.90
CA ASN A 111 -13.06 10.63 -2.00
C ASN A 111 -12.68 11.00 -3.45
N GLN A 112 -13.59 10.82 -4.38
CA GLN A 112 -13.37 11.06 -5.81
C GLN A 112 -12.90 12.49 -6.10
N ALA A 113 -13.48 13.49 -5.46
CA ALA A 113 -13.09 14.90 -5.62
C ALA A 113 -11.62 15.17 -5.24
N TRP A 114 -11.12 14.48 -4.24
CA TRP A 114 -9.69 14.53 -3.87
C TRP A 114 -8.82 13.91 -4.96
N MET A 115 -9.21 12.74 -5.47
CA MET A 115 -8.50 12.07 -6.58
C MET A 115 -8.44 12.97 -7.82
N ASP A 116 -9.56 13.56 -8.22
CA ASP A 116 -9.66 14.45 -9.38
C ASP A 116 -8.74 15.66 -9.22
N ASN A 117 -8.67 16.25 -8.03
CA ASN A 117 -7.78 17.36 -7.73
C ASN A 117 -6.29 16.98 -7.83
N VAL A 118 -5.90 15.83 -7.30
CA VAL A 118 -4.51 15.35 -7.35
C VAL A 118 -4.09 14.95 -8.77
N THR A 119 -4.99 14.36 -9.54
CA THR A 119 -4.70 13.87 -10.90
C THR A 119 -4.85 14.93 -11.99
N SER A 120 -5.53 16.06 -11.72
CA SER A 120 -5.99 17.07 -12.69
C SER A 120 -4.92 18.00 -13.23
N GLY A 121 -3.68 17.82 -13.19
CA GLY A 121 -2.81 18.80 -13.87
C GLY A 121 -1.32 18.54 -13.74
N GLY A 122 -0.73 18.71 -12.57
CA GLY A 122 0.71 18.55 -12.39
C GLY A 122 1.18 17.10 -12.52
N TYR A 123 0.34 16.16 -12.10
CA TYR A 123 0.67 14.74 -12.11
C TYR A 123 0.78 14.18 -13.55
N GLN A 124 -0.17 14.53 -14.42
CA GLN A 124 -0.14 14.05 -15.80
C GLN A 124 1.10 14.54 -16.55
N LYS A 125 1.47 15.82 -16.33
CA LYS A 125 2.69 16.40 -16.91
C LYS A 125 3.94 15.69 -16.40
N TYR A 126 4.02 15.47 -15.09
CA TYR A 126 5.13 14.72 -14.46
C TYR A 126 5.21 13.29 -15.00
N TYR A 127 4.08 12.59 -15.11
CA TYR A 127 4.03 11.24 -15.65
C TYR A 127 4.51 11.19 -17.10
N ASP A 128 4.05 12.13 -17.91
CA ASP A 128 4.48 12.23 -19.32
C ASP A 128 5.98 12.48 -19.46
N GLU A 129 6.56 13.36 -18.64
CA GLU A 129 7.99 13.65 -18.63
C GLU A 129 8.83 12.44 -18.20
N MET A 130 8.37 11.67 -17.24
CA MET A 130 9.11 10.52 -16.68
C MET A 130 8.99 9.24 -17.50
N TYR A 131 7.87 9.00 -18.19
CA TYR A 131 7.56 7.71 -18.80
C TYR A 131 7.37 7.72 -20.32
N LYS A 132 7.09 8.86 -20.98
CA LYS A 132 6.92 8.93 -22.44
C LYS A 132 8.22 8.79 -23.25
N ASN A 133 9.37 8.95 -22.61
CA ASN A 133 10.68 8.88 -23.27
C ASN A 133 11.47 7.59 -22.93
N ARG A 134 10.79 6.52 -22.59
CA ARG A 134 11.41 5.21 -22.33
C ARG A 134 10.99 4.14 -23.30
#